data_5a7c76358ad5eb1c4e2d852b21d55223
#
_entry.id   5a7c76358ad5eb1c4e2d852b21d55223
#
_cell.length_a   1.000
_cell.length_b   1.000
_cell.length_c   1.000
_cell.angle_alpha   90.00
_cell.angle_beta   90.00
_cell.angle_gamma   90.00
#
_symmetry.space_group_name_H-M   'P 1'
#
loop_
_entity.id
_entity.type
_entity.pdbx_description
1 polymer ?
#
loop_
_entity_poly.entity_id
_entity_poly.type
_entity_poly.pdbx_seq_one_letter_code
_entity_poly.pdbx_strand_id
1 'polypeptide(L)'
;MAMNLLYITNNIVVARAADDAGVDEIFIDLEVYGKKDRQSGRNTVISKHEIEDIPRIKSAVSSASILVRCNPVGDWTADEIDRIIAAGADTVMLPFFRNEKEVKYFMSCVAGRARTCLLVETIESLENLDLILSVEGVDRIHIGLNDLHIAYKSSFMFEPFINGKIEKACKIARQYGVNFGIGGIAKIGSSLKPSPECLLAEHMRLGSSSVILSRSFLDANDTSHADNIFSMFTAGVSAIRAFESKLNTWGKEMFAENRSILIEDIKKVVRDVNQ
;
A
#
# COMPACT_ATOMS: atom_id res chain seq x y z
N MET A 1 16.85 5.34 5.11
CA MET A 1 15.60 6.04 5.50
C MET A 1 14.63 4.95 5.91
N ALA A 2 13.91 5.10 7.02
CA ALA A 2 12.90 4.12 7.44
C ALA A 2 11.70 4.15 6.48
N MET A 3 11.11 3.00 6.20
CA MET A 3 9.95 2.86 5.35
C MET A 3 8.70 3.32 6.08
N ASN A 4 7.83 4.05 5.41
CA ASN A 4 6.52 4.46 5.93
C ASN A 4 5.60 3.23 5.96
N LEU A 5 5.15 2.84 7.13
CA LEU A 5 4.31 1.67 7.35
C LEU A 5 2.83 2.08 7.42
N LEU A 6 2.00 1.45 6.59
CA LEU A 6 0.57 1.72 6.52
C LEU A 6 -0.21 0.51 7.04
N TYR A 7 -1.27 0.73 7.82
CA TYR A 7 -2.16 -0.35 8.24
C TYR A 7 -3.64 -0.02 8.04
N ILE A 8 -4.38 -0.94 7.41
CA ILE A 8 -5.80 -0.76 7.09
C ILE A 8 -6.66 -1.19 8.27
N THR A 9 -7.34 -0.24 8.92
CA THR A 9 -8.29 -0.53 10.00
C THR A 9 -9.22 0.65 10.30
N ASN A 10 -10.44 0.36 10.74
CA ASN A 10 -11.36 1.30 11.39
C ASN A 10 -11.66 0.92 12.86
N ASN A 11 -10.95 -0.07 13.39
CA ASN A 11 -11.05 -0.46 14.79
C ASN A 11 -10.12 0.40 15.64
N ILE A 12 -10.67 1.10 16.63
CA ILE A 12 -9.94 2.03 17.50
C ILE A 12 -8.82 1.34 18.30
N VAL A 13 -9.07 0.13 18.80
CA VAL A 13 -8.06 -0.61 19.60
C VAL A 13 -6.89 -1.00 18.72
N VAL A 14 -7.18 -1.48 17.51
CA VAL A 14 -6.16 -1.85 16.51
C VAL A 14 -5.38 -0.63 16.05
N ALA A 15 -6.06 0.50 15.78
CA ALA A 15 -5.41 1.73 15.35
C ALA A 15 -4.45 2.28 16.42
N ARG A 16 -4.85 2.28 17.69
CA ARG A 16 -3.97 2.67 18.81
C ARG A 16 -2.76 1.76 18.93
N ALA A 17 -2.98 0.45 18.89
CA ALA A 17 -1.88 -0.51 18.96
C ALA A 17 -0.89 -0.37 17.80
N ALA A 18 -1.38 -0.09 16.60
CA ALA A 18 -0.55 0.17 15.44
C ALA A 18 0.25 1.48 15.59
N ASP A 19 -0.40 2.58 16.01
CA ASP A 19 0.23 3.88 16.27
C ASP A 19 1.31 3.78 17.36
N ASP A 20 0.97 3.18 18.51
CA ASP A 20 1.91 2.97 19.63
C ASP A 20 3.10 2.09 19.24
N ALA A 21 2.93 1.17 18.29
CA ALA A 21 4.01 0.34 17.76
C ALA A 21 4.87 1.06 16.70
N GLY A 22 4.49 2.24 16.24
CA GLY A 22 5.23 3.03 15.25
C GLY A 22 4.82 2.75 13.80
N VAL A 23 3.56 2.40 13.56
CA VAL A 23 2.94 2.48 12.24
C VAL A 23 2.70 3.95 11.89
N ASP A 24 3.11 4.36 10.70
CA ASP A 24 3.15 5.78 10.33
C ASP A 24 1.80 6.31 9.82
N GLU A 25 0.96 5.43 9.23
CA GLU A 25 -0.35 5.82 8.71
C GLU A 25 -1.42 4.77 9.00
N ILE A 26 -2.55 5.22 9.53
CA ILE A 26 -3.77 4.42 9.59
C ILE A 26 -4.56 4.65 8.31
N PHE A 27 -4.84 3.56 7.60
CA PHE A 27 -5.47 3.58 6.32
C PHE A 27 -6.97 3.24 6.45
N ILE A 28 -7.84 4.22 6.13
CA ILE A 28 -9.29 4.06 6.06
C ILE A 28 -9.68 3.86 4.60
N ASP A 29 -10.40 2.77 4.33
CA ASP A 29 -10.74 2.34 2.98
C ASP A 29 -12.23 2.53 2.71
N LEU A 30 -12.59 3.64 2.05
CA LEU A 30 -13.97 3.96 1.67
C LEU A 30 -14.33 3.45 0.27
N GLU A 31 -13.42 2.77 -0.42
CA GLU A 31 -13.69 2.27 -1.77
C GLU A 31 -14.75 1.17 -1.77
N VAL A 32 -15.90 1.44 -2.39
CA VAL A 32 -17.01 0.48 -2.58
C VAL A 32 -17.42 0.32 -4.04
N TYR A 33 -17.31 1.37 -4.86
CA TYR A 33 -17.76 1.37 -6.25
C TYR A 33 -16.88 0.49 -7.15
N GLY A 34 -17.51 -0.46 -7.84
CA GLY A 34 -16.86 -1.41 -8.74
C GLY A 34 -16.03 -2.50 -8.04
N LYS A 35 -15.80 -2.42 -6.72
CA LYS A 35 -14.97 -3.37 -5.98
C LYS A 35 -15.58 -4.78 -5.93
N LYS A 36 -16.91 -4.86 -5.74
CA LYS A 36 -17.63 -6.15 -5.71
C LYS A 36 -17.50 -6.91 -7.03
N ASP A 37 -17.60 -6.22 -8.16
CA ASP A 37 -17.55 -6.84 -9.49
C ASP A 37 -16.13 -7.32 -9.82
N ARG A 38 -15.11 -6.53 -9.45
CA ARG A 38 -13.68 -6.86 -9.68
C ARG A 38 -13.19 -8.03 -8.82
N GLN A 39 -13.70 -8.14 -7.59
CA GLN A 39 -13.24 -9.10 -6.59
C GLN A 39 -14.21 -10.26 -6.36
N SER A 40 -15.27 -10.37 -7.18
CA SER A 40 -16.24 -11.47 -7.12
C SER A 40 -15.56 -12.83 -7.23
N GLY A 41 -15.85 -13.74 -6.27
CA GLY A 41 -15.28 -15.09 -6.21
C GLY A 41 -13.86 -15.19 -5.66
N ARG A 42 -13.28 -14.11 -5.10
CA ARG A 42 -11.94 -14.09 -4.52
C ARG A 42 -11.98 -13.86 -3.01
N ASN A 43 -10.99 -14.39 -2.32
CA ASN A 43 -10.87 -14.29 -0.84
C ASN A 43 -10.30 -12.91 -0.43
N THR A 44 -10.91 -11.81 -0.95
CA THR A 44 -10.55 -10.44 -0.62
C THR A 44 -11.54 -9.88 0.38
N VAL A 45 -11.05 -9.26 1.44
CA VAL A 45 -11.92 -8.60 2.43
C VAL A 45 -12.31 -7.23 1.88
N ILE A 46 -13.61 -7.03 1.69
CA ILE A 46 -14.18 -5.71 1.43
C ILE A 46 -14.28 -5.00 2.78
N SER A 47 -13.56 -3.90 2.92
CA SER A 47 -13.65 -3.04 4.11
C SER A 47 -15.05 -2.46 4.22
N LYS A 48 -15.58 -2.40 5.44
CA LYS A 48 -16.86 -1.73 5.76
C LYS A 48 -16.55 -0.46 6.54
N HIS A 49 -15.69 0.40 5.95
CA HIS A 49 -15.34 1.67 6.56
C HIS A 49 -16.29 2.76 6.07
N GLU A 50 -16.55 3.72 6.94
CA GLU A 50 -17.44 4.86 6.70
C GLU A 50 -16.69 6.17 6.97
N ILE A 51 -17.20 7.29 6.45
CA ILE A 51 -16.54 8.62 6.63
C ILE A 51 -16.45 8.98 8.11
N GLU A 52 -17.42 8.56 8.91
CA GLU A 52 -17.49 8.75 10.37
C GLU A 52 -16.35 8.04 11.11
N ASP A 53 -15.71 7.06 10.51
CA ASP A 53 -14.51 6.40 11.07
C ASP A 53 -13.30 7.33 11.07
N ILE A 54 -13.21 8.29 10.13
CA ILE A 54 -12.07 9.20 10.03
C ILE A 54 -11.85 9.99 11.33
N PRO A 55 -12.80 10.80 11.83
CA PRO A 55 -12.60 11.57 13.06
C PRO A 55 -12.46 10.65 14.29
N ARG A 56 -13.11 9.48 14.31
CA ARG A 56 -12.99 8.51 15.41
C ARG A 56 -11.58 7.95 15.51
N ILE A 57 -10.99 7.52 14.40
CA ILE A 57 -9.62 7.00 14.37
C ILE A 57 -8.64 8.13 14.63
N LYS A 58 -8.81 9.30 13.99
CA LYS A 58 -7.92 10.45 14.19
C LYS A 58 -7.82 10.89 15.65
N SER A 59 -8.93 10.85 16.38
CA SER A 59 -8.94 11.16 17.82
C SER A 59 -8.32 10.07 18.70
N ALA A 60 -8.13 8.88 18.16
CA ALA A 60 -7.63 7.73 18.89
C ALA A 60 -6.12 7.51 18.74
N VAL A 61 -5.48 8.09 17.72
CA VAL A 61 -4.05 7.98 17.43
C VAL A 61 -3.33 9.28 17.79
N SER A 62 -2.03 9.18 18.09
CA SER A 62 -1.22 10.30 18.56
C SER A 62 -0.19 10.78 17.53
N SER A 63 0.39 9.85 16.78
CA SER A 63 1.52 10.08 15.88
C SER A 63 1.19 9.72 14.43
N ALA A 64 0.43 8.65 14.22
CA ALA A 64 0.06 8.20 12.89
C ALA A 64 -0.86 9.21 12.18
N SER A 65 -0.58 9.46 10.91
CA SER A 65 -1.48 10.25 10.07
C SER A 65 -2.60 9.38 9.49
N ILE A 66 -3.67 10.01 9.02
CA ILE A 66 -4.83 9.32 8.46
C ILE A 66 -4.78 9.39 6.94
N LEU A 67 -4.60 8.23 6.30
CA LEU A 67 -4.75 8.07 4.87
C LEU A 67 -6.15 7.53 4.58
N VAL A 68 -6.86 8.16 3.65
CA VAL A 68 -8.21 7.73 3.25
C VAL A 68 -8.24 7.41 1.76
N ARG A 69 -8.60 6.18 1.41
CA ARG A 69 -8.86 5.82 0.01
C ARG A 69 -10.32 6.15 -0.30
N CYS A 70 -10.52 7.09 -1.24
CA CYS A 70 -11.83 7.45 -1.76
C CYS A 70 -12.32 6.43 -2.81
N ASN A 71 -13.48 6.66 -3.39
CA ASN A 71 -13.95 5.90 -4.55
C ASN A 71 -13.23 6.33 -5.84
N PRO A 72 -13.23 5.50 -6.90
CA PRO A 72 -12.79 5.90 -8.23
C PRO A 72 -13.52 7.16 -8.72
N VAL A 73 -12.90 7.91 -9.65
CA VAL A 73 -13.48 9.13 -10.19
C VAL A 73 -14.89 8.90 -10.75
N GLY A 74 -15.81 9.78 -10.36
CA GLY A 74 -17.21 9.79 -10.78
C GLY A 74 -17.90 11.09 -10.39
N ASP A 75 -19.22 11.18 -10.58
CA ASP A 75 -20.00 12.39 -10.26
C ASP A 75 -19.98 12.74 -8.76
N TRP A 76 -19.69 11.77 -7.92
CA TRP A 76 -19.59 11.92 -6.46
C TRP A 76 -18.24 12.49 -5.98
N THR A 77 -17.21 12.52 -6.84
CA THR A 77 -15.81 12.73 -6.43
C THR A 77 -15.61 14.05 -5.66
N ALA A 78 -16.18 15.15 -6.14
CA ALA A 78 -15.99 16.45 -5.49
C ALA A 78 -16.59 16.48 -4.08
N ASP A 79 -17.85 16.03 -3.92
CA ASP A 79 -18.53 15.97 -2.63
C ASP A 79 -17.85 14.99 -1.67
N GLU A 80 -17.46 13.82 -2.16
CA GLU A 80 -16.76 12.81 -1.35
C GLU A 80 -15.43 13.33 -0.82
N ILE A 81 -14.60 13.97 -1.68
CA ILE A 81 -13.30 14.54 -1.27
C ILE A 81 -13.49 15.66 -0.25
N ASP A 82 -14.47 16.54 -0.45
CA ASP A 82 -14.79 17.60 0.49
C ASP A 82 -15.16 17.03 1.87
N ARG A 83 -15.98 16.01 1.93
CA ARG A 83 -16.37 15.33 3.17
C ARG A 83 -15.19 14.60 3.83
N ILE A 84 -14.36 13.91 3.06
CA ILE A 84 -13.17 13.21 3.55
C ILE A 84 -12.20 14.19 4.20
N ILE A 85 -11.92 15.32 3.55
CA ILE A 85 -11.00 16.35 4.06
C ILE A 85 -11.60 17.03 5.29
N ALA A 86 -12.88 17.37 5.25
CA ALA A 86 -13.59 17.98 6.40
C ALA A 86 -13.62 17.04 7.61
N ALA A 87 -13.69 15.72 7.40
CA ALA A 87 -13.62 14.72 8.45
C ALA A 87 -12.21 14.58 9.07
N GLY A 88 -11.17 15.15 8.43
CA GLY A 88 -9.83 15.26 8.99
C GLY A 88 -8.79 14.30 8.39
N ALA A 89 -8.98 13.82 7.16
CA ALA A 89 -7.97 13.07 6.44
C ALA A 89 -6.70 13.91 6.21
N ASP A 90 -5.53 13.33 6.44
CA ASP A 90 -4.23 13.95 6.18
C ASP A 90 -3.75 13.66 4.76
N THR A 91 -4.14 12.51 4.21
CA THR A 91 -3.83 12.09 2.83
C THR A 91 -5.08 11.48 2.20
N VAL A 92 -5.40 11.88 0.95
CA VAL A 92 -6.46 11.24 0.15
C VAL A 92 -5.81 10.36 -0.92
N MET A 93 -6.22 9.09 -1.00
CA MET A 93 -5.73 8.14 -1.99
C MET A 93 -6.79 7.91 -3.07
N LEU A 94 -6.43 8.20 -4.33
CA LEU A 94 -7.26 7.91 -5.51
C LEU A 94 -6.99 6.49 -6.02
N PRO A 95 -7.97 5.57 -6.01
CA PRO A 95 -7.84 4.25 -6.60
C PRO A 95 -8.27 4.24 -8.07
N PHE A 96 -7.93 3.19 -8.78
CA PHE A 96 -8.51 2.71 -10.03
C PHE A 96 -8.64 3.72 -11.18
N PHE A 97 -7.82 4.76 -11.16
CA PHE A 97 -7.72 5.73 -12.27
C PHE A 97 -6.96 5.11 -13.47
N ARG A 98 -7.16 5.67 -14.68
CA ARG A 98 -6.59 5.16 -15.93
C ARG A 98 -5.74 6.18 -16.69
N ASN A 99 -5.98 7.47 -16.49
CA ASN A 99 -5.38 8.52 -17.30
C ASN A 99 -5.15 9.80 -16.51
N GLU A 100 -4.39 10.71 -17.11
CA GLU A 100 -4.04 12.00 -16.51
C GLU A 100 -5.26 12.95 -16.34
N LYS A 101 -6.35 12.76 -17.09
CA LYS A 101 -7.55 13.61 -16.95
C LYS A 101 -8.27 13.30 -15.65
N GLU A 102 -8.41 12.02 -15.30
CA GLU A 102 -8.98 11.60 -14.03
C GLU A 102 -8.14 12.10 -12.87
N VAL A 103 -6.80 12.04 -12.98
CA VAL A 103 -5.89 12.55 -11.97
C VAL A 103 -6.00 14.07 -11.85
N LYS A 104 -6.02 14.81 -12.95
CA LYS A 104 -6.20 16.29 -12.94
C LYS A 104 -7.50 16.69 -12.26
N TYR A 105 -8.60 15.97 -12.52
CA TYR A 105 -9.87 16.24 -11.87
C TYR A 105 -9.80 15.95 -10.36
N PHE A 106 -9.25 14.81 -9.95
CA PHE A 106 -9.00 14.51 -8.54
C PHE A 106 -8.15 15.60 -7.87
N MET A 107 -7.03 15.99 -8.48
CA MET A 107 -6.15 17.04 -7.96
C MET A 107 -6.89 18.38 -7.80
N SER A 108 -7.77 18.74 -8.76
CA SER A 108 -8.59 19.94 -8.66
C SER A 108 -9.59 19.88 -7.51
N CYS A 109 -10.14 18.69 -7.19
CA CYS A 109 -11.03 18.50 -6.05
C CYS A 109 -10.26 18.56 -4.72
N VAL A 110 -9.06 17.99 -4.62
CA VAL A 110 -8.24 18.09 -3.40
C VAL A 110 -7.73 19.53 -3.19
N ALA A 111 -7.35 20.22 -4.25
CA ALA A 111 -6.95 21.63 -4.27
C ALA A 111 -5.89 21.99 -3.21
N GLY A 112 -4.93 21.10 -2.95
CA GLY A 112 -3.86 21.31 -1.97
C GLY A 112 -4.30 21.28 -0.49
N ARG A 113 -5.55 20.93 -0.20
CA ARG A 113 -6.10 20.89 1.17
C ARG A 113 -5.66 19.65 1.98
N ALA A 114 -5.19 18.61 1.30
CA ALA A 114 -4.63 17.40 1.89
C ALA A 114 -3.50 16.89 1.00
N ARG A 115 -2.64 16.02 1.52
CA ARG A 115 -1.66 15.27 0.70
C ARG A 115 -2.39 14.30 -0.21
N THR A 116 -1.75 13.97 -1.33
CA THR A 116 -2.30 13.08 -2.34
C THR A 116 -1.50 11.79 -2.48
N CYS A 117 -2.20 10.68 -2.71
CA CYS A 117 -1.61 9.41 -3.06
C CYS A 117 -2.37 8.83 -4.26
N LEU A 118 -1.67 8.45 -5.32
CA LEU A 118 -2.28 7.78 -6.46
C LEU A 118 -2.03 6.27 -6.36
N LEU A 119 -3.09 5.45 -6.31
CA LEU A 119 -2.97 3.99 -6.29
C LEU A 119 -2.90 3.46 -7.73
N VAL A 120 -1.68 3.18 -8.19
CA VAL A 120 -1.38 2.67 -9.54
C VAL A 120 -1.71 1.18 -9.59
N GLU A 121 -2.90 0.82 -10.04
CA GLU A 121 -3.40 -0.57 -9.98
C GLU A 121 -4.19 -0.99 -11.23
N THR A 122 -4.24 -0.14 -12.27
CA THR A 122 -4.78 -0.48 -13.59
C THR A 122 -3.64 -0.62 -14.61
N ILE A 123 -3.88 -1.37 -15.69
CA ILE A 123 -2.89 -1.51 -16.78
C ILE A 123 -2.58 -0.12 -17.35
N GLU A 124 -3.64 0.66 -17.61
CA GLU A 124 -3.53 1.99 -18.22
C GLU A 124 -2.78 2.96 -17.31
N SER A 125 -3.01 2.95 -15.99
CA SER A 125 -2.28 3.82 -15.05
C SER A 125 -0.79 3.47 -14.98
N LEU A 126 -0.45 2.19 -15.08
CA LEU A 126 0.94 1.75 -15.08
C LEU A 126 1.66 2.07 -16.39
N GLU A 127 0.98 1.90 -17.54
CA GLU A 127 1.55 2.15 -18.87
C GLU A 127 1.68 3.64 -19.18
N ASN A 128 0.74 4.46 -18.70
CA ASN A 128 0.72 5.91 -18.87
C ASN A 128 1.34 6.70 -17.70
N LEU A 129 2.09 6.04 -16.82
CA LEU A 129 2.58 6.62 -15.57
C LEU A 129 3.40 7.92 -15.80
N ASP A 130 4.14 8.01 -16.89
CA ASP A 130 4.88 9.19 -17.27
C ASP A 130 3.96 10.42 -17.49
N LEU A 131 2.87 10.26 -18.25
CA LEU A 131 1.86 11.30 -18.44
C LEU A 131 1.11 11.63 -17.14
N ILE A 132 0.82 10.63 -16.34
CA ILE A 132 0.13 10.80 -15.06
C ILE A 132 0.99 11.62 -14.09
N LEU A 133 2.28 11.33 -13.97
CA LEU A 133 3.18 12.04 -13.07
C LEU A 133 3.62 13.41 -13.60
N SER A 134 3.30 13.76 -14.85
CA SER A 134 3.42 15.14 -15.34
C SER A 134 2.34 16.08 -14.74
N VAL A 135 1.33 15.53 -14.08
CA VAL A 135 0.33 16.33 -13.35
C VAL A 135 0.96 16.87 -12.07
N GLU A 136 0.96 18.18 -11.91
CA GLU A 136 1.55 18.85 -10.76
C GLU A 136 0.83 18.54 -9.45
N GLY A 137 1.58 18.51 -8.34
CA GLY A 137 1.04 18.39 -6.98
C GLY A 137 0.79 16.96 -6.52
N VAL A 138 1.19 15.93 -7.27
CA VAL A 138 1.16 14.53 -6.81
C VAL A 138 2.27 14.32 -5.78
N ASP A 139 1.89 14.05 -4.51
CA ASP A 139 2.88 13.88 -3.44
C ASP A 139 3.52 12.48 -3.46
N ARG A 140 2.73 11.45 -3.75
CA ARG A 140 3.23 10.07 -3.85
C ARG A 140 2.31 9.18 -4.68
N ILE A 141 2.87 8.02 -5.07
CA ILE A 141 2.10 6.91 -5.63
C ILE A 141 2.23 5.66 -4.75
N HIS A 142 1.28 4.76 -4.86
CA HIS A 142 1.38 3.40 -4.33
C HIS A 142 1.04 2.41 -5.44
N ILE A 143 1.88 1.40 -5.68
CA ILE A 143 1.65 0.40 -6.73
C ILE A 143 0.85 -0.75 -6.15
N GLY A 144 -0.39 -0.91 -6.59
CA GLY A 144 -1.34 -1.91 -6.13
C GLY A 144 -1.17 -3.25 -6.84
N LEU A 145 -0.38 -4.17 -6.26
CA LEU A 145 -0.02 -5.45 -6.89
C LEU A 145 -1.22 -6.37 -7.11
N ASN A 146 -2.20 -6.35 -6.21
CA ASN A 146 -3.34 -7.26 -6.28
C ASN A 146 -4.24 -6.99 -7.50
N ASP A 147 -4.62 -5.73 -7.73
CA ASP A 147 -5.48 -5.38 -8.86
C ASP A 147 -4.71 -5.41 -10.19
N LEU A 148 -3.40 -5.08 -10.19
CA LEU A 148 -2.53 -5.29 -11.35
C LEU A 148 -2.43 -6.77 -11.73
N HIS A 149 -2.22 -7.66 -10.76
CA HIS A 149 -2.21 -9.11 -10.99
C HIS A 149 -3.51 -9.59 -11.65
N ILE A 150 -4.66 -9.10 -11.16
CA ILE A 150 -5.97 -9.42 -11.72
C ILE A 150 -6.09 -8.90 -13.15
N ALA A 151 -5.73 -7.64 -13.37
CA ALA A 151 -5.83 -6.98 -14.68
C ALA A 151 -4.94 -7.65 -15.74
N TYR A 152 -3.72 -8.02 -15.38
CA TYR A 152 -2.80 -8.75 -16.27
C TYR A 152 -3.09 -10.24 -16.37
N LYS A 153 -4.06 -10.78 -15.63
CA LYS A 153 -4.37 -12.22 -15.56
C LYS A 153 -3.13 -13.05 -15.19
N SER A 154 -2.27 -12.51 -14.35
CA SER A 154 -1.08 -13.21 -13.87
C SER A 154 -1.47 -14.33 -12.90
N SER A 155 -0.66 -15.36 -12.76
CA SER A 155 -0.88 -16.47 -11.82
C SER A 155 -0.56 -16.08 -10.38
N PHE A 156 0.33 -15.09 -10.19
CA PHE A 156 0.79 -14.67 -8.88
C PHE A 156 1.01 -13.14 -8.77
N MET A 157 0.56 -12.55 -7.69
CA MET A 157 0.56 -11.09 -7.51
C MET A 157 1.94 -10.43 -7.49
N PHE A 158 3.01 -11.19 -7.27
CA PHE A 158 4.38 -10.66 -7.26
C PHE A 158 5.11 -10.77 -8.61
N GLU A 159 4.49 -11.34 -9.66
CA GLU A 159 5.09 -11.40 -10.99
C GLU A 159 5.52 -10.03 -11.55
N PRO A 160 4.84 -8.90 -11.26
CA PRO A 160 5.29 -7.58 -11.70
C PRO A 160 6.71 -7.20 -11.26
N PHE A 161 7.22 -7.79 -10.17
CA PHE A 161 8.61 -7.58 -9.76
C PHE A 161 9.62 -8.21 -10.73
N ILE A 162 9.28 -9.31 -11.39
CA ILE A 162 10.22 -10.06 -12.25
C ILE A 162 10.08 -9.78 -13.74
N ASN A 163 8.98 -9.18 -14.18
CA ASN A 163 8.74 -8.83 -15.59
C ASN A 163 9.17 -7.39 -15.96
N GLY A 164 9.85 -6.68 -15.06
CA GLY A 164 10.37 -5.33 -15.28
C GLY A 164 9.35 -4.18 -15.11
N LYS A 165 8.06 -4.48 -14.92
CA LYS A 165 7.01 -3.45 -14.83
C LYS A 165 7.19 -2.54 -13.60
N ILE A 166 7.45 -3.14 -12.44
CA ILE A 166 7.68 -2.39 -11.19
C ILE A 166 8.95 -1.55 -11.30
N GLU A 167 10.03 -2.12 -11.83
CA GLU A 167 11.30 -1.39 -11.98
C GLU A 167 11.18 -0.18 -12.90
N LYS A 168 10.43 -0.32 -14.01
CA LYS A 168 10.09 0.79 -14.91
C LYS A 168 9.28 1.88 -14.18
N ALA A 169 8.24 1.50 -13.45
CA ALA A 169 7.41 2.44 -12.68
C ALA A 169 8.22 3.19 -11.62
N CYS A 170 9.06 2.49 -10.86
CA CYS A 170 9.96 3.11 -9.88
C CYS A 170 10.95 4.09 -10.52
N LYS A 171 11.46 3.77 -11.72
CA LYS A 171 12.34 4.67 -12.47
C LYS A 171 11.60 5.95 -12.86
N ILE A 172 10.39 5.84 -13.38
CA ILE A 172 9.57 6.99 -13.76
C ILE A 172 9.27 7.85 -12.52
N ALA A 173 8.80 7.25 -11.41
CA ALA A 173 8.51 7.99 -10.18
C ALA A 173 9.74 8.80 -9.70
N ARG A 174 10.94 8.21 -9.72
CA ARG A 174 12.18 8.92 -9.38
C ARG A 174 12.51 10.06 -10.33
N GLN A 175 12.23 9.94 -11.63
CA GLN A 175 12.46 11.01 -12.60
C GLN A 175 11.61 12.25 -12.30
N TYR A 176 10.40 12.05 -11.79
CA TYR A 176 9.50 13.13 -11.36
C TYR A 176 9.71 13.57 -9.90
N GLY A 177 10.64 12.94 -9.17
CA GLY A 177 10.85 13.23 -7.74
C GLY A 177 9.67 12.82 -6.84
N VAL A 178 8.78 11.96 -7.32
CA VAL A 178 7.60 11.50 -6.60
C VAL A 178 7.93 10.28 -5.76
N ASN A 179 7.60 10.32 -4.46
CA ASN A 179 7.75 9.19 -3.57
C ASN A 179 6.82 8.04 -3.98
N PHE A 180 7.23 6.79 -3.71
CA PHE A 180 6.40 5.65 -4.08
C PHE A 180 6.45 4.53 -3.06
N GLY A 181 5.32 3.83 -2.92
CA GLY A 181 5.17 2.57 -2.21
C GLY A 181 4.83 1.43 -3.16
N ILE A 182 4.98 0.19 -2.71
CA ILE A 182 4.66 -1.00 -3.52
C ILE A 182 3.94 -2.02 -2.64
N GLY A 183 2.72 -2.42 -3.01
CA GLY A 183 1.99 -3.55 -2.44
C GLY A 183 1.98 -3.60 -0.91
N GLY A 184 2.04 -4.81 -0.40
CA GLY A 184 2.03 -5.08 1.03
C GLY A 184 3.08 -6.09 1.45
N ILE A 185 3.38 -6.12 2.76
CA ILE A 185 4.33 -7.02 3.38
C ILE A 185 3.69 -7.80 4.53
N ALA A 186 4.03 -9.07 4.65
CA ALA A 186 3.66 -9.91 5.78
C ALA A 186 4.66 -9.75 6.94
N LYS A 187 4.37 -10.40 8.08
CA LYS A 187 5.29 -10.45 9.23
C LYS A 187 6.64 -11.03 8.83
N ILE A 188 7.71 -10.38 9.26
CA ILE A 188 9.09 -10.91 9.20
C ILE A 188 9.13 -12.27 9.93
N GLY A 189 9.85 -13.25 9.37
CA GLY A 189 9.93 -14.61 9.91
C GLY A 189 8.80 -15.54 9.50
N SER A 190 7.84 -15.08 8.68
CA SER A 190 6.79 -15.98 8.15
C SER A 190 7.36 -16.93 7.09
N SER A 191 6.72 -18.11 6.93
CA SER A 191 7.10 -19.12 5.94
C SER A 191 6.61 -18.84 4.51
N LEU A 192 6.08 -17.65 4.26
CA LEU A 192 5.56 -17.25 2.95
C LEU A 192 6.66 -17.20 1.88
N LYS A 193 6.26 -17.39 0.63
CA LYS A 193 7.13 -17.26 -0.54
C LYS A 193 6.53 -16.27 -1.55
N PRO A 194 7.32 -15.28 -2.01
CA PRO A 194 8.64 -14.89 -1.48
C PRO A 194 8.57 -14.44 -0.01
N SER A 195 9.67 -14.57 0.72
CA SER A 195 9.68 -14.19 2.14
C SER A 195 9.51 -12.67 2.32
N PRO A 196 8.92 -12.22 3.45
CA PRO A 196 8.81 -10.79 3.75
C PRO A 196 10.17 -10.08 3.75
N GLU A 197 11.21 -10.76 4.23
CA GLU A 197 12.58 -10.27 4.23
C GLU A 197 13.09 -10.00 2.82
N CYS A 198 12.83 -10.95 1.92
CA CYS A 198 13.22 -10.84 0.52
C CYS A 198 12.50 -9.68 -0.17
N LEU A 199 11.21 -9.52 0.10
CA LEU A 199 10.41 -8.39 -0.41
C LEU A 199 10.88 -7.06 0.16
N LEU A 200 11.14 -6.96 1.47
CA LEU A 200 11.60 -5.73 2.11
C LEU A 200 12.97 -5.29 1.57
N ALA A 201 13.87 -6.24 1.32
CA ALA A 201 15.15 -5.95 0.67
C ALA A 201 14.96 -5.44 -0.77
N GLU A 202 13.99 -5.98 -1.52
CA GLU A 202 13.66 -5.49 -2.86
C GLU A 202 13.06 -4.08 -2.83
N HIS A 203 12.19 -3.76 -1.84
CA HIS A 203 11.69 -2.40 -1.63
C HIS A 203 12.85 -1.42 -1.43
N MET A 204 13.85 -1.75 -0.58
CA MET A 204 15.01 -0.91 -0.38
C MET A 204 15.86 -0.76 -1.64
N ARG A 205 16.09 -1.85 -2.38
CA ARG A 205 16.82 -1.81 -3.66
C ARG A 205 16.17 -0.88 -4.67
N LEU A 206 14.84 -0.91 -4.73
CA LEU A 206 14.05 -0.07 -5.63
C LEU A 206 13.90 1.37 -5.13
N GLY A 207 14.21 1.67 -3.88
CA GLY A 207 14.00 2.99 -3.27
C GLY A 207 12.53 3.27 -2.93
N SER A 208 11.74 2.23 -2.68
CA SER A 208 10.37 2.37 -2.17
C SER A 208 10.39 3.01 -0.79
N SER A 209 9.49 3.96 -0.56
CA SER A 209 9.39 4.74 0.68
C SER A 209 8.23 4.30 1.59
N SER A 210 7.34 3.42 1.11
CA SER A 210 6.19 2.99 1.91
C SER A 210 5.70 1.59 1.53
N VAL A 211 5.03 0.93 2.50
CA VAL A 211 4.46 -0.40 2.32
C VAL A 211 3.22 -0.59 3.21
N ILE A 212 2.22 -1.31 2.72
CA ILE A 212 1.05 -1.69 3.51
C ILE A 212 1.38 -2.95 4.31
N LEU A 213 1.19 -2.91 5.62
CA LEU A 213 1.27 -4.09 6.47
C LEU A 213 0.08 -5.00 6.20
N SER A 214 0.35 -6.26 5.87
CA SER A 214 -0.70 -7.21 5.54
C SER A 214 -1.53 -7.58 6.78
N ARG A 215 -2.71 -8.12 6.55
CA ARG A 215 -3.62 -8.60 7.62
C ARG A 215 -3.00 -9.68 8.51
N SER A 216 -1.95 -10.35 8.05
CA SER A 216 -1.22 -11.31 8.89
C SER A 216 -0.51 -10.69 10.10
N PHE A 217 -0.49 -9.35 10.21
CA PHE A 217 -0.04 -8.65 11.41
C PHE A 217 -0.97 -8.87 12.60
N LEU A 218 -2.25 -9.16 12.34
CA LEU A 218 -3.18 -9.64 13.36
C LEU A 218 -3.60 -11.07 13.03
N ASP A 219 -3.42 -11.98 13.97
CA ASP A 219 -4.04 -13.30 13.88
C ASP A 219 -5.53 -13.16 14.24
N ALA A 220 -6.42 -13.57 13.32
CA ALA A 220 -7.86 -13.47 13.52
C ALA A 220 -8.35 -14.21 14.78
N ASN A 221 -7.60 -15.20 15.25
CA ASN A 221 -7.90 -15.97 16.44
C ASN A 221 -7.44 -15.29 17.74
N ASP A 222 -6.56 -14.30 17.67
CA ASP A 222 -5.89 -13.68 18.83
C ASP A 222 -6.39 -12.25 19.13
N THR A 223 -7.39 -11.78 18.40
CA THR A 223 -7.91 -10.40 18.53
C THR A 223 -8.84 -10.20 19.73
N SER A 224 -9.01 -11.21 20.57
CA SER A 224 -9.94 -11.16 21.73
C SER A 224 -9.48 -10.26 22.89
N HIS A 225 -8.17 -9.93 22.97
CA HIS A 225 -7.60 -9.11 24.04
C HIS A 225 -6.73 -7.98 23.49
N ALA A 226 -6.94 -6.74 23.99
CA ALA A 226 -6.21 -5.55 23.55
C ALA A 226 -4.68 -5.69 23.74
N ASP A 227 -4.24 -6.33 24.84
CA ASP A 227 -2.82 -6.53 25.14
C ASP A 227 -2.13 -7.43 24.12
N ASN A 228 -2.84 -8.44 23.59
CA ASN A 228 -2.33 -9.31 22.52
C ASN A 228 -2.14 -8.51 21.23
N ILE A 229 -3.12 -7.68 20.87
CA ILE A 229 -3.04 -6.82 19.66
C ILE A 229 -1.82 -5.90 19.76
N PHE A 230 -1.63 -5.22 20.89
CA PHE A 230 -0.48 -4.34 21.13
C PHE A 230 0.85 -5.10 21.00
N SER A 231 0.97 -6.26 21.67
CA SER A 231 2.18 -7.09 21.63
C SER A 231 2.50 -7.56 20.21
N MET A 232 1.49 -7.93 19.42
CA MET A 232 1.64 -8.39 18.04
C MET A 232 2.16 -7.28 17.12
N PHE A 233 1.61 -6.05 17.23
CA PHE A 233 2.08 -4.90 16.46
C PHE A 233 3.50 -4.51 16.86
N THR A 234 3.77 -4.40 18.16
CA THR A 234 5.09 -4.03 18.67
C THR A 234 6.16 -5.01 18.18
N ALA A 235 5.91 -6.32 18.29
CA ALA A 235 6.84 -7.34 17.80
C ALA A 235 7.02 -7.28 16.27
N GLY A 236 5.92 -7.14 15.52
CA GLY A 236 5.95 -7.11 14.06
C GLY A 236 6.67 -5.88 13.51
N VAL A 237 6.37 -4.69 14.02
CA VAL A 237 7.02 -3.43 13.60
C VAL A 237 8.49 -3.42 14.03
N SER A 238 8.82 -3.84 15.27
CA SER A 238 10.21 -3.95 15.72
C SER A 238 11.03 -4.89 14.83
N ALA A 239 10.47 -6.01 14.41
CA ALA A 239 11.14 -6.93 13.49
C ALA A 239 11.44 -6.28 12.12
N ILE A 240 10.49 -5.52 11.56
CA ILE A 240 10.71 -4.75 10.32
C ILE A 240 11.84 -3.74 10.52
N ARG A 241 11.78 -2.91 11.58
CA ARG A 241 12.80 -1.88 11.86
C ARG A 241 14.19 -2.48 12.08
N ALA A 242 14.28 -3.60 12.79
CA ALA A 242 15.53 -4.34 12.95
C ALA A 242 16.08 -4.86 11.61
N PHE A 243 15.21 -5.37 10.74
CA PHE A 243 15.62 -5.85 9.43
C PHE A 243 16.01 -4.70 8.49
N GLU A 244 15.31 -3.57 8.50
CA GLU A 244 15.70 -2.35 7.78
C GLU A 244 17.12 -1.89 8.21
N SER A 245 17.41 -1.92 9.52
CA SER A 245 18.73 -1.57 10.04
C SER A 245 19.81 -2.51 9.49
N LYS A 246 19.51 -3.80 9.38
CA LYS A 246 20.42 -4.78 8.75
C LYS A 246 20.58 -4.49 7.25
N LEU A 247 19.51 -4.17 6.54
CA LEU A 247 19.55 -3.85 5.10
C LEU A 247 20.40 -2.60 4.80
N ASN A 248 20.47 -1.63 5.71
CA ASN A 248 21.31 -0.46 5.56
C ASN A 248 22.83 -0.78 5.53
N THR A 249 23.23 -1.98 5.95
CA THR A 249 24.63 -2.47 5.87
C THR A 249 24.91 -3.24 4.58
N TRP A 250 23.90 -3.51 3.75
CA TRP A 250 24.06 -4.30 2.53
C TRP A 250 24.72 -3.52 1.41
N GLY A 251 25.68 -4.15 0.74
CA GLY A 251 26.25 -3.69 -0.53
C GLY A 251 25.40 -4.11 -1.73
N LYS A 252 25.77 -3.61 -2.90
CA LYS A 252 25.08 -3.91 -4.17
C LYS A 252 25.00 -5.42 -4.48
N GLU A 253 26.03 -6.18 -4.11
CA GLU A 253 26.12 -7.63 -4.33
C GLU A 253 25.04 -8.38 -3.54
N MET A 254 24.84 -8.01 -2.25
CA MET A 254 23.80 -8.62 -1.40
C MET A 254 22.39 -8.34 -1.93
N PHE A 255 22.14 -7.12 -2.42
CA PHE A 255 20.86 -6.81 -3.08
C PHE A 255 20.67 -7.59 -4.40
N ALA A 256 21.74 -7.80 -5.17
CA ALA A 256 21.67 -8.59 -6.40
C ALA A 256 21.41 -10.08 -6.11
N GLU A 257 22.03 -10.63 -5.07
CA GLU A 257 21.78 -11.99 -4.60
C GLU A 257 20.33 -12.15 -4.13
N ASN A 258 19.85 -11.24 -3.28
CA ASN A 258 18.45 -11.21 -2.85
C ASN A 258 17.49 -11.15 -4.04
N ARG A 259 17.79 -10.33 -5.04
CA ARG A 259 17.01 -10.24 -6.28
C ARG A 259 16.91 -11.59 -7.01
N SER A 260 18.01 -12.34 -7.04
CA SER A 260 18.03 -13.68 -7.64
C SER A 260 17.13 -14.65 -6.87
N ILE A 261 17.18 -14.61 -5.54
CA ILE A 261 16.31 -15.40 -4.65
C ILE A 261 14.83 -15.03 -4.88
N LEU A 262 14.52 -13.74 -4.94
CA LEU A 262 13.16 -13.25 -5.21
C LEU A 262 12.62 -13.80 -6.54
N ILE A 263 13.42 -13.74 -7.60
CA ILE A 263 13.04 -14.25 -8.92
C ILE A 263 12.75 -15.75 -8.86
N GLU A 264 13.61 -16.53 -8.22
CA GLU A 264 13.44 -17.98 -8.06
C GLU A 264 12.18 -18.34 -7.25
N ASP A 265 11.95 -17.67 -6.11
CA ASP A 265 10.77 -17.89 -5.27
C ASP A 265 9.49 -17.58 -6.05
N ILE A 266 9.42 -16.44 -6.75
CA ILE A 266 8.25 -16.07 -7.57
C ILE A 266 8.01 -17.09 -8.67
N LYS A 267 9.06 -17.48 -9.44
CA LYS A 267 8.94 -18.47 -10.50
C LYS A 267 8.49 -19.83 -9.98
N LYS A 268 8.94 -20.20 -8.77
CA LYS A 268 8.51 -21.47 -8.14
C LYS A 268 7.02 -21.42 -7.83
N VAL A 269 6.53 -20.36 -7.15
CA VAL A 269 5.11 -20.22 -6.83
C VAL A 269 4.25 -20.22 -8.11
N VAL A 270 4.68 -19.53 -9.17
CA VAL A 270 3.97 -19.53 -10.47
C VAL A 270 3.87 -20.92 -11.07
N ARG A 271 4.93 -21.74 -10.99
CA ARG A 271 4.88 -23.14 -11.45
C ARG A 271 3.91 -23.97 -10.63
N ASP A 272 3.96 -23.85 -9.29
CA ASP A 272 3.14 -24.63 -8.38
C ASP A 272 1.63 -24.30 -8.51
N VAL A 273 1.29 -23.04 -8.83
CA VAL A 273 -0.10 -22.60 -9.07
C VAL A 273 -0.65 -23.08 -10.42
N ASN A 274 0.22 -23.28 -11.43
CA ASN A 274 -0.17 -23.68 -12.79
C ASN A 274 -0.17 -25.21 -13.01
N GLN A 275 0.17 -26.00 -11.98
CA GLN A 275 0.06 -27.46 -11.96
C GLN A 275 -1.25 -27.92 -11.35
#